data_883098146f4013ed479802f35ba5d121
#
_entry.id   883098146f4013ed479802f35ba5d121
#
_cell.length_a   1.000
_cell.length_b   1.000
_cell.length_c   1.000
_cell.angle_alpha   90.00
_cell.angle_beta   90.00
_cell.angle_gamma   90.00
#
_symmetry.space_group_name_H-M   'P 1'
#
loop_
_entity.id
_entity.type
_entity.pdbx_description
1 polymer ?
#
loop_
_entity_poly.entity_id
_entity_poly.type
_entity_poly.pdbx_seq_one_letter_code
_entity_poly.pdbx_strand_id
1 'polypeptide(L)'
;MRGLQKRYGGRQVVRDVSLEVRGGEVVGLLGPNGAGKTTSFYMIVGLVRADGGEIHLNGQNITHQPMYRRARLGLSYLPQEASIFRGLSAAENVRAVLELQHDAEGRALKKPEIEARLGQLLRELHVEHLADSPAIALSGGERRRVEIARALATNPQFILLDEPFAGIDPIAVIEIQRIVQFLKSRGIGVLITDHNVREALGICDHACIISEGSVLALGKPDDIVNNPAVRKVYLGESFRL
;
A
#
# COMPACT_ATOMS: atom_id res chain seq x y z
N MET A 1 -2.92 1.44 -13.96
CA MET A 1 -2.82 2.83 -14.41
C MET A 1 -2.10 2.91 -15.74
N ARG A 2 -2.48 3.88 -16.57
CA ARG A 2 -1.92 4.03 -17.92
C ARG A 2 -1.63 5.49 -18.21
N GLY A 3 -0.41 5.81 -18.62
CA GLY A 3 0.01 7.12 -19.08
C GLY A 3 -0.17 8.25 -18.07
N LEU A 4 -0.01 8.00 -16.74
CA LEU A 4 -0.24 9.01 -15.73
C LEU A 4 0.69 10.20 -15.91
N GLN A 5 0.12 11.39 -15.77
CA GLN A 5 0.82 12.66 -15.90
C GLN A 5 0.48 13.61 -14.76
N LYS A 6 1.49 14.35 -14.29
CA LYS A 6 1.30 15.39 -13.28
C LYS A 6 2.29 16.52 -13.45
N ARG A 7 1.77 17.76 -13.40
CA ARG A 7 2.54 18.98 -13.42
C ARG A 7 2.23 19.84 -12.19
N TYR A 8 3.25 20.42 -11.62
CA TYR A 8 3.12 21.43 -10.57
C TYR A 8 3.79 22.73 -11.05
N GLY A 9 3.00 23.77 -11.23
CA GLY A 9 3.48 25.01 -11.86
C GLY A 9 4.05 24.73 -13.25
N GLY A 10 5.31 25.15 -13.49
CA GLY A 10 6.01 24.91 -14.76
C GLY A 10 6.69 23.54 -14.87
N ARG A 11 6.79 22.76 -13.77
CA ARG A 11 7.55 21.50 -13.72
C ARG A 11 6.64 20.29 -13.89
N GLN A 12 6.95 19.45 -14.88
CA GLN A 12 6.34 18.16 -15.05
C GLN A 12 7.06 17.13 -14.15
N VAL A 13 6.33 16.63 -13.13
CA VAL A 13 6.86 15.69 -12.12
C VAL A 13 6.62 14.24 -12.52
N VAL A 14 5.46 13.97 -13.14
CA VAL A 14 5.13 12.68 -13.73
C VAL A 14 4.80 12.93 -15.20
N ARG A 15 5.52 12.25 -16.10
CA ARG A 15 5.44 12.48 -17.56
C ARG A 15 4.63 11.41 -18.26
N ASP A 16 4.95 10.15 -17.95
CA ASP A 16 4.28 8.97 -18.48
C ASP A 16 4.60 7.78 -17.58
N VAL A 17 3.68 7.48 -16.67
CA VAL A 17 3.83 6.33 -15.77
C VAL A 17 2.67 5.37 -15.97
N SER A 18 3.00 4.16 -16.41
CA SER A 18 2.08 3.06 -16.59
C SER A 18 2.51 1.87 -15.74
N LEU A 19 1.55 1.25 -15.05
CA LEU A 19 1.78 0.14 -14.13
C LEU A 19 0.49 -0.67 -13.97
N GLU A 20 0.62 -1.98 -13.83
CA GLU A 20 -0.46 -2.91 -13.50
C GLU A 20 -0.12 -3.65 -12.21
N VAL A 21 -1.13 -3.88 -11.37
CA VAL A 21 -1.06 -4.74 -10.18
C VAL A 21 -2.23 -5.71 -10.26
N ARG A 22 -1.97 -7.00 -10.08
CA ARG A 22 -3.00 -8.04 -10.08
C ARG A 22 -3.33 -8.47 -8.66
N GLY A 23 -4.50 -9.07 -8.48
CA GLY A 23 -4.85 -9.72 -7.20
C GLY A 23 -3.83 -10.80 -6.85
N GLY A 24 -3.35 -10.81 -5.59
CA GLY A 24 -2.33 -11.76 -5.14
C GLY A 24 -0.92 -11.48 -5.67
N GLU A 25 -0.65 -10.28 -6.14
CA GLU A 25 0.65 -9.84 -6.63
C GLU A 25 1.19 -8.68 -5.78
N VAL A 26 2.50 -8.67 -5.56
CA VAL A 26 3.22 -7.56 -4.92
C VAL A 26 4.05 -6.84 -5.96
N VAL A 27 3.78 -5.55 -6.14
CA VAL A 27 4.49 -4.70 -7.11
C VAL A 27 5.18 -3.55 -6.39
N GLY A 28 6.46 -3.35 -6.67
CA GLY A 28 7.24 -2.21 -6.18
C GLY A 28 7.20 -1.04 -7.15
N LEU A 29 6.88 0.17 -6.67
CA LEU A 29 7.03 1.42 -7.40
C LEU A 29 8.24 2.15 -6.83
N LEU A 30 9.42 1.94 -7.43
CA LEU A 30 10.70 2.30 -6.88
C LEU A 30 11.44 3.33 -7.78
N GLY A 31 12.53 3.88 -7.29
CA GLY A 31 13.34 4.85 -8.04
C GLY A 31 13.98 5.90 -7.14
N PRO A 32 14.86 6.76 -7.66
CA PRO A 32 15.54 7.78 -6.89
C PRO A 32 14.59 8.84 -6.31
N ASN A 33 15.12 9.65 -5.40
CA ASN A 33 14.38 10.79 -4.84
C ASN A 33 14.01 11.79 -5.94
N GLY A 34 12.76 12.29 -5.89
CA GLY A 34 12.25 13.22 -6.90
C GLY A 34 11.84 12.57 -8.23
N ALA A 35 11.91 11.24 -8.37
CA ALA A 35 11.51 10.53 -9.59
C ALA A 35 10.01 10.59 -9.91
N GLY A 36 9.17 11.00 -8.96
CA GLY A 36 7.72 11.05 -9.13
C GLY A 36 6.94 9.92 -8.47
N LYS A 37 7.60 9.03 -7.69
CA LYS A 37 6.97 7.89 -6.99
C LYS A 37 5.77 8.30 -6.14
N THR A 38 6.00 9.12 -5.13
CA THR A 38 4.97 9.59 -4.18
C THR A 38 3.83 10.30 -4.90
N THR A 39 4.14 11.13 -5.93
CA THR A 39 3.11 11.79 -6.74
C THR A 39 2.26 10.77 -7.50
N SER A 40 2.89 9.78 -8.15
CA SER A 40 2.17 8.71 -8.86
C SER A 40 1.31 7.90 -7.90
N PHE A 41 1.86 7.55 -6.75
CA PHE A 41 1.18 6.83 -5.69
C PHE A 41 -0.06 7.61 -5.18
N TYR A 42 0.10 8.90 -4.88
CA TYR A 42 -1.00 9.75 -4.43
C TYR A 42 -2.07 9.98 -5.50
N MET A 43 -1.71 9.93 -6.78
CA MET A 43 -2.71 9.93 -7.86
C MET A 43 -3.55 8.65 -7.84
N ILE A 44 -2.93 7.48 -7.57
CA ILE A 44 -3.66 6.21 -7.45
C ILE A 44 -4.59 6.21 -6.24
N VAL A 45 -4.12 6.72 -5.09
CA VAL A 45 -4.94 6.84 -3.86
C VAL A 45 -6.10 7.83 -4.05
N GLY A 46 -5.92 8.86 -4.87
CA GLY A 46 -6.88 9.95 -5.06
C GLY A 46 -6.65 11.16 -4.16
N LEU A 47 -5.47 11.26 -3.55
CA LEU A 47 -5.01 12.45 -2.80
C LEU A 47 -4.56 13.57 -3.74
N VAL A 48 -4.02 13.21 -4.90
CA VAL A 48 -3.60 14.14 -5.95
C VAL A 48 -4.36 13.82 -7.23
N ARG A 49 -4.90 14.84 -7.88
CA ARG A 49 -5.57 14.69 -9.18
C ARG A 49 -4.52 14.52 -10.28
N ALA A 50 -4.68 13.52 -11.13
CA ALA A 50 -3.90 13.37 -12.34
C ALA A 50 -4.28 14.46 -13.36
N ASP A 51 -3.29 14.97 -14.10
CA ASP A 51 -3.51 15.94 -15.18
C ASP A 51 -3.69 15.22 -16.53
N GLY A 52 -3.27 13.95 -16.64
CA GLY A 52 -3.46 13.09 -17.79
C GLY A 52 -3.32 11.62 -17.42
N GLY A 53 -3.70 10.74 -18.35
CA GLY A 53 -3.72 9.31 -18.15
C GLY A 53 -4.97 8.80 -17.42
N GLU A 54 -4.99 7.49 -17.14
CA GLU A 54 -6.16 6.82 -16.57
C GLU A 54 -5.78 5.84 -15.48
N ILE A 55 -6.65 5.73 -14.48
CA ILE A 55 -6.56 4.76 -13.39
C ILE A 55 -7.80 3.88 -13.43
N HIS A 56 -7.57 2.57 -13.54
CA HIS A 56 -8.65 1.59 -13.54
C HIS A 56 -8.53 0.65 -12.35
N LEU A 57 -9.65 0.31 -11.76
CA LEU A 57 -9.79 -0.70 -10.71
C LEU A 57 -10.78 -1.75 -11.22
N ASN A 58 -10.31 -2.98 -11.47
CA ASN A 58 -11.12 -4.07 -12.04
C ASN A 58 -11.92 -3.66 -13.30
N GLY A 59 -11.26 -2.95 -14.21
CA GLY A 59 -11.87 -2.47 -15.46
C GLY A 59 -12.68 -1.17 -15.32
N GLN A 60 -13.03 -0.75 -14.12
CA GLN A 60 -13.74 0.50 -13.87
C GLN A 60 -12.76 1.68 -13.83
N ASN A 61 -13.01 2.71 -14.63
CA ASN A 61 -12.24 3.95 -14.58
C ASN A 61 -12.56 4.73 -13.29
N ILE A 62 -11.52 4.93 -12.46
CA ILE A 62 -11.60 5.64 -11.18
C ILE A 62 -10.77 6.93 -11.16
N THR A 63 -10.27 7.38 -12.31
CA THR A 63 -9.32 8.50 -12.43
C THR A 63 -9.79 9.76 -11.70
N HIS A 64 -11.07 10.07 -11.80
CA HIS A 64 -11.67 11.27 -11.18
C HIS A 64 -12.46 10.96 -9.90
N GLN A 65 -12.45 9.70 -9.44
CA GLN A 65 -13.13 9.34 -8.20
C GLN A 65 -12.35 9.83 -6.99
N PRO A 66 -13.00 10.44 -5.99
CA PRO A 66 -12.36 10.83 -4.75
C PRO A 66 -11.94 9.60 -3.93
N MET A 67 -10.96 9.78 -3.04
CA MET A 67 -10.37 8.72 -2.23
C MET A 67 -11.41 7.84 -1.53
N TYR A 68 -12.45 8.40 -0.91
CA TYR A 68 -13.47 7.63 -0.20
C TYR A 68 -14.27 6.71 -1.12
N ARG A 69 -14.50 7.08 -2.39
CA ARG A 69 -15.14 6.19 -3.38
C ARG A 69 -14.21 5.07 -3.80
N ARG A 70 -12.92 5.37 -3.99
CA ARG A 70 -11.91 4.34 -4.30
C ARG A 70 -11.79 3.32 -3.16
N ALA A 71 -11.86 3.78 -1.91
CA ALA A 71 -11.88 2.91 -0.74
C ALA A 71 -13.09 1.95 -0.75
N ARG A 72 -14.29 2.45 -1.05
CA ARG A 72 -15.51 1.62 -1.20
C ARG A 72 -15.45 0.64 -2.37
N LEU A 73 -14.63 0.93 -3.38
CA LEU A 73 -14.38 0.02 -4.51
C LEU A 73 -13.28 -1.02 -4.21
N GLY A 74 -12.72 -1.01 -2.99
CA GLY A 74 -11.73 -1.99 -2.55
C GLY A 74 -10.28 -1.55 -2.68
N LEU A 75 -9.98 -0.24 -2.76
CA LEU A 75 -8.63 0.29 -2.74
C LEU A 75 -8.31 0.85 -1.36
N SER A 76 -7.46 0.18 -0.60
CA SER A 76 -7.02 0.64 0.71
C SER A 76 -5.64 1.30 0.66
N TYR A 77 -5.38 2.21 1.58
CA TYR A 77 -4.12 2.95 1.67
C TYR A 77 -3.59 2.96 3.11
N LEU A 78 -2.34 2.57 3.27
CA LEU A 78 -1.61 2.68 4.52
C LEU A 78 -0.46 3.68 4.34
N PRO A 79 -0.54 4.85 4.95
CA PRO A 79 0.50 5.87 4.88
C PRO A 79 1.77 5.44 5.63
N GLN A 80 2.87 6.13 5.36
CA GLN A 80 4.14 6.00 6.07
C GLN A 80 3.97 6.38 7.55
N GLU A 81 3.30 7.50 7.82
CA GLU A 81 3.02 7.93 9.18
C GLU A 81 1.91 7.10 9.82
N ALA A 82 2.02 6.92 11.14
CA ALA A 82 1.02 6.19 11.91
C ALA A 82 -0.37 6.82 11.77
N SER A 83 -1.31 6.03 11.26
CA SER A 83 -2.70 6.45 10.99
C SER A 83 -3.69 5.99 12.06
N ILE A 84 -3.19 5.36 13.13
CA ILE A 84 -4.02 4.81 14.22
C ILE A 84 -4.78 5.90 14.98
N PHE A 85 -6.02 5.63 15.37
CA PHE A 85 -6.79 6.51 16.27
C PHE A 85 -6.27 6.37 17.70
N ARG A 86 -5.42 7.31 18.11
CA ARG A 86 -4.64 7.25 19.36
C ARG A 86 -5.49 7.17 20.63
N GLY A 87 -6.69 7.75 20.60
CA GLY A 87 -7.63 7.75 21.73
C GLY A 87 -8.49 6.50 21.84
N LEU A 88 -8.37 5.54 20.93
CA LEU A 88 -9.13 4.30 20.91
C LEU A 88 -8.23 3.13 21.29
N SER A 89 -8.82 2.01 21.75
CA SER A 89 -8.13 0.75 21.91
C SER A 89 -7.81 0.10 20.56
N ALA A 90 -7.02 -0.98 20.55
CA ALA A 90 -6.73 -1.74 19.33
C ALA A 90 -8.02 -2.28 18.70
N ALA A 91 -8.91 -2.86 19.49
CA ALA A 91 -10.21 -3.38 19.01
C ALA A 91 -11.10 -2.25 18.49
N GLU A 92 -11.20 -1.14 19.21
CA GLU A 92 -12.03 0.01 18.79
C GLU A 92 -11.55 0.62 17.47
N ASN A 93 -10.24 0.65 17.21
CA ASN A 93 -9.69 1.08 15.93
C ASN A 93 -10.21 0.28 14.74
N VAL A 94 -10.32 -1.03 14.89
CA VAL A 94 -10.83 -1.94 13.84
C VAL A 94 -12.36 -1.88 13.79
N ARG A 95 -13.02 -1.89 14.95
CA ARG A 95 -14.48 -1.83 15.08
C ARG A 95 -15.05 -0.58 14.42
N ALA A 96 -14.45 0.58 14.62
CA ALA A 96 -14.89 1.86 14.03
C ALA A 96 -15.00 1.80 12.50
N VAL A 97 -14.14 0.99 11.84
CA VAL A 97 -14.21 0.79 10.38
C VAL A 97 -15.26 -0.26 10.02
N LEU A 98 -15.37 -1.34 10.81
CA LEU A 98 -16.38 -2.38 10.59
C LEU A 98 -17.80 -1.84 10.69
N GLU A 99 -18.08 -0.91 11.60
CA GLU A 99 -19.37 -0.24 11.76
C GLU A 99 -19.82 0.55 10.51
N LEU A 100 -18.88 0.94 9.67
CA LEU A 100 -19.14 1.64 8.39
C LEU A 100 -19.33 0.66 7.21
N GLN A 101 -19.14 -0.65 7.43
CA GLN A 101 -19.24 -1.64 6.36
C GLN A 101 -20.68 -2.12 6.18
N HIS A 102 -20.93 -2.68 5.01
CA HIS A 102 -22.22 -3.21 4.61
C HIS A 102 -22.06 -4.69 4.19
N ASP A 103 -23.14 -5.44 4.32
CA ASP A 103 -23.23 -6.81 3.79
C ASP A 103 -23.38 -6.81 2.24
N ALA A 104 -23.48 -8.00 1.66
CA ALA A 104 -23.63 -8.16 0.22
C ALA A 104 -24.95 -7.56 -0.32
N GLU A 105 -25.95 -7.42 0.53
CA GLU A 105 -27.25 -6.82 0.23
C GLU A 105 -27.28 -5.30 0.47
N GLY A 106 -26.15 -4.70 0.85
CA GLY A 106 -26.02 -3.25 1.09
C GLY A 106 -26.60 -2.79 2.43
N ARG A 107 -26.87 -3.68 3.39
CA ARG A 107 -27.33 -3.34 4.75
C ARG A 107 -26.15 -3.18 5.69
N ALA A 108 -26.24 -2.28 6.64
CA ALA A 108 -25.21 -2.13 7.68
C ALA A 108 -24.99 -3.45 8.43
N LEU A 109 -23.75 -3.79 8.74
CA LEU A 109 -23.40 -4.98 9.51
C LEU A 109 -24.06 -4.93 10.90
N LYS A 110 -24.56 -6.07 11.37
CA LYS A 110 -25.12 -6.20 12.73
C LYS A 110 -23.99 -6.41 13.74
N LYS A 111 -24.24 -6.05 14.99
CA LYS A 111 -23.26 -6.17 16.08
C LYS A 111 -22.60 -7.56 16.17
N PRO A 112 -23.31 -8.69 16.09
CA PRO A 112 -22.67 -10.01 16.13
C PRO A 112 -21.72 -10.25 14.96
N GLU A 113 -22.01 -9.74 13.76
CA GLU A 113 -21.17 -9.86 12.58
C GLU A 113 -19.92 -9.01 12.71
N ILE A 114 -20.05 -7.79 13.25
CA ILE A 114 -18.93 -6.89 13.56
C ILE A 114 -18.00 -7.58 14.55
N GLU A 115 -18.49 -8.09 15.67
CA GLU A 115 -17.68 -8.75 16.69
C GLU A 115 -16.99 -10.02 16.17
N ALA A 116 -17.67 -10.82 15.35
CA ALA A 116 -17.07 -11.98 14.71
C ALA A 116 -15.91 -11.61 13.77
N ARG A 117 -16.12 -10.62 12.89
CA ARG A 117 -15.08 -10.11 11.98
C ARG A 117 -13.93 -9.44 12.73
N LEU A 118 -14.23 -8.66 13.77
CA LEU A 118 -13.24 -8.05 14.65
C LEU A 118 -12.32 -9.11 15.26
N GLY A 119 -12.90 -10.09 15.93
CA GLY A 119 -12.14 -11.19 16.54
C GLY A 119 -11.30 -11.98 15.53
N GLN A 120 -11.82 -12.20 14.32
CA GLN A 120 -11.07 -12.83 13.24
C GLN A 120 -9.85 -12.00 12.84
N LEU A 121 -10.03 -10.72 12.55
CA LEU A 121 -8.93 -9.82 12.11
C LEU A 121 -7.84 -9.69 13.18
N LEU A 122 -8.23 -9.55 14.45
CA LEU A 122 -7.26 -9.47 15.54
C LEU A 122 -6.42 -10.75 15.68
N ARG A 123 -7.04 -11.94 15.54
CA ARG A 123 -6.32 -13.23 15.55
C ARG A 123 -5.40 -13.37 14.34
N GLU A 124 -5.88 -13.07 13.13
CA GLU A 124 -5.10 -13.16 11.89
C GLU A 124 -3.84 -12.29 11.92
N LEU A 125 -3.90 -11.15 12.58
CA LEU A 125 -2.75 -10.23 12.75
C LEU A 125 -2.01 -10.45 14.08
N HIS A 126 -2.36 -11.47 14.87
CA HIS A 126 -1.74 -11.80 16.16
C HIS A 126 -1.74 -10.62 17.16
N VAL A 127 -2.83 -9.87 17.22
CA VAL A 127 -3.01 -8.73 18.15
C VAL A 127 -4.25 -8.87 19.04
N GLU A 128 -4.84 -10.05 19.14
CA GLU A 128 -6.04 -10.29 19.96
C GLU A 128 -5.80 -10.04 21.46
N HIS A 129 -4.59 -10.35 21.95
CA HIS A 129 -4.17 -10.12 23.34
C HIS A 129 -4.04 -8.63 23.68
N LEU A 130 -4.03 -7.76 22.67
CA LEU A 130 -3.94 -6.31 22.77
C LEU A 130 -5.28 -5.61 22.54
N ALA A 131 -6.39 -6.36 22.42
CA ALA A 131 -7.70 -5.82 22.02
C ALA A 131 -8.10 -4.58 22.84
N ASP A 132 -7.92 -4.62 24.16
CA ASP A 132 -8.29 -3.56 25.09
C ASP A 132 -7.15 -2.56 25.35
N SER A 133 -5.96 -2.79 24.78
CA SER A 133 -4.81 -1.91 24.96
C SER A 133 -5.03 -0.57 24.24
N PRO A 134 -4.79 0.56 24.91
CA PRO A 134 -4.83 1.87 24.26
C PRO A 134 -3.84 1.92 23.10
N ALA A 135 -4.28 2.43 21.94
CA ALA A 135 -3.45 2.47 20.73
C ALA A 135 -2.13 3.24 20.90
N ILE A 136 -2.10 4.21 21.81
CA ILE A 136 -0.91 4.99 22.13
C ILE A 136 0.17 4.15 22.86
N ALA A 137 -0.22 3.07 23.54
CA ALA A 137 0.69 2.21 24.28
C ALA A 137 1.32 1.08 23.42
N LEU A 138 0.84 0.91 22.19
CA LEU A 138 1.32 -0.12 21.27
C LEU A 138 2.74 0.18 20.78
N SER A 139 3.57 -0.83 20.71
CA SER A 139 4.85 -0.78 20.00
C SER A 139 4.65 -0.48 18.50
N GLY A 140 5.71 -0.11 17.80
CA GLY A 140 5.64 0.19 16.36
C GLY A 140 5.07 -0.97 15.53
N GLY A 141 5.55 -2.20 15.79
CA GLY A 141 5.08 -3.41 15.09
C GLY A 141 3.62 -3.77 15.43
N GLU A 142 3.23 -3.71 16.71
CA GLU A 142 1.84 -3.95 17.14
C GLU A 142 0.89 -2.94 16.52
N ARG A 143 1.26 -1.66 16.54
CA ARG A 143 0.50 -0.57 15.92
C ARG A 143 0.30 -0.83 14.44
N ARG A 144 1.37 -1.22 13.72
CA ARG A 144 1.30 -1.51 12.29
C ARG A 144 0.35 -2.67 12.00
N ARG A 145 0.37 -3.73 12.82
CA ARG A 145 -0.56 -4.85 12.71
C ARG A 145 -2.03 -4.41 12.91
N VAL A 146 -2.29 -3.54 13.89
CA VAL A 146 -3.64 -2.98 14.10
C VAL A 146 -4.09 -2.10 12.95
N GLU A 147 -3.20 -1.26 12.38
CA GLU A 147 -3.50 -0.46 11.18
C GLU A 147 -3.86 -1.33 9.98
N ILE A 148 -3.16 -2.46 9.80
CA ILE A 148 -3.45 -3.41 8.74
C ILE A 148 -4.76 -4.15 9.01
N ALA A 149 -5.03 -4.58 10.25
CA ALA A 149 -6.33 -5.15 10.63
C ALA A 149 -7.47 -4.18 10.30
N ARG A 150 -7.28 -2.89 10.59
CA ARG A 150 -8.23 -1.83 10.23
C ARG A 150 -8.39 -1.66 8.72
N ALA A 151 -7.29 -1.75 7.96
CA ALA A 151 -7.36 -1.71 6.50
C ALA A 151 -8.11 -2.92 5.94
N LEU A 152 -7.86 -4.12 6.47
CA LEU A 152 -8.55 -5.35 6.10
C LEU A 152 -10.04 -5.35 6.45
N ALA A 153 -10.45 -4.58 7.46
CA ALA A 153 -11.85 -4.40 7.82
C ALA A 153 -12.71 -3.83 6.67
N THR A 154 -12.10 -3.12 5.71
CA THR A 154 -12.78 -2.64 4.49
C THR A 154 -12.91 -3.71 3.40
N ASN A 155 -12.42 -4.94 3.63
CA ASN A 155 -12.36 -6.02 2.65
C ASN A 155 -11.71 -5.58 1.32
N PRO A 156 -10.46 -5.06 1.34
CA PRO A 156 -9.83 -4.49 0.16
C PRO A 156 -9.43 -5.56 -0.85
N GLN A 157 -9.50 -5.20 -2.13
CA GLN A 157 -8.93 -6.00 -3.22
C GLN A 157 -7.50 -5.60 -3.53
N PHE A 158 -7.14 -4.34 -3.24
CA PHE A 158 -5.80 -3.79 -3.39
C PHE A 158 -5.42 -2.93 -2.18
N ILE A 159 -4.18 -3.06 -1.74
CA ILE A 159 -3.61 -2.25 -0.66
C ILE A 159 -2.36 -1.53 -1.16
N LEU A 160 -2.30 -0.23 -0.92
CA LEU A 160 -1.15 0.60 -1.19
C LEU A 160 -0.39 0.85 0.11
N LEU A 161 0.90 0.49 0.15
CA LEU A 161 1.80 0.67 1.28
C LEU A 161 2.84 1.74 0.94
N ASP A 162 2.78 2.86 1.64
CA ASP A 162 3.72 3.97 1.45
C ASP A 162 4.89 3.81 2.42
N GLU A 163 6.07 3.54 1.87
CA GLU A 163 7.34 3.39 2.57
C GLU A 163 7.27 2.49 3.83
N PRO A 164 6.78 1.24 3.70
CA PRO A 164 6.56 0.37 4.86
C PRO A 164 7.83 -0.02 5.60
N PHE A 165 9.02 0.09 4.99
CA PHE A 165 10.31 -0.24 5.59
C PHE A 165 11.10 0.99 6.06
N ALA A 166 10.52 2.19 5.97
CA ALA A 166 11.22 3.41 6.35
C ALA A 166 11.39 3.53 7.87
N GLY A 167 12.63 3.70 8.33
CA GLY A 167 12.93 4.02 9.73
C GLY A 167 12.62 2.91 10.74
N ILE A 168 12.54 1.66 10.30
CA ILE A 168 12.28 0.50 11.17
C ILE A 168 13.53 -0.37 11.31
N ASP A 169 13.58 -1.13 12.41
CA ASP A 169 14.66 -2.08 12.69
C ASP A 169 14.52 -3.38 11.86
N PRO A 170 15.61 -4.20 11.75
CA PRO A 170 15.58 -5.42 10.94
C PRO A 170 14.53 -6.45 11.37
N ILE A 171 14.15 -6.50 12.66
CA ILE A 171 13.13 -7.44 13.15
C ILE A 171 11.76 -6.98 12.64
N ALA A 172 11.47 -5.69 12.71
CA ALA A 172 10.24 -5.11 12.19
C ALA A 172 10.13 -5.25 10.66
N VAL A 173 11.25 -5.20 9.92
CA VAL A 173 11.27 -5.51 8.47
C VAL A 173 10.71 -6.90 8.20
N ILE A 174 11.21 -7.93 8.93
CA ILE A 174 10.73 -9.32 8.76
C ILE A 174 9.24 -9.44 9.06
N GLU A 175 8.75 -8.74 10.08
CA GLU A 175 7.31 -8.72 10.40
C GLU A 175 6.47 -8.14 9.26
N ILE A 176 6.89 -7.00 8.69
CA ILE A 176 6.19 -6.38 7.57
C ILE A 176 6.24 -7.26 6.33
N GLN A 177 7.38 -7.90 6.04
CA GLN A 177 7.48 -8.86 4.94
C GLN A 177 6.49 -10.01 5.10
N ARG A 178 6.35 -10.58 6.31
CA ARG A 178 5.34 -11.62 6.61
C ARG A 178 3.92 -11.13 6.39
N ILE A 179 3.62 -9.89 6.80
CA ILE A 179 2.31 -9.29 6.60
C ILE A 179 2.02 -9.11 5.11
N VAL A 180 2.98 -8.64 4.31
CA VAL A 180 2.80 -8.49 2.85
C VAL A 180 2.55 -9.85 2.20
N GLN A 181 3.28 -10.90 2.59
CA GLN A 181 3.03 -12.26 2.12
C GLN A 181 1.65 -12.78 2.54
N PHE A 182 1.21 -12.47 3.75
CA PHE A 182 -0.15 -12.78 4.21
C PHE A 182 -1.21 -12.07 3.35
N LEU A 183 -1.07 -10.78 3.05
CA LEU A 183 -1.97 -10.04 2.17
C LEU A 183 -2.03 -10.68 0.77
N LYS A 184 -0.87 -11.01 0.21
CA LYS A 184 -0.74 -11.71 -1.07
C LYS A 184 -1.46 -13.05 -1.06
N SER A 185 -1.27 -13.87 -0.02
CA SER A 185 -1.92 -15.20 0.10
C SER A 185 -3.44 -15.12 0.18
N ARG A 186 -3.99 -13.98 0.57
CA ARG A 186 -5.44 -13.67 0.55
C ARG A 186 -5.94 -13.20 -0.81
N GLY A 187 -5.11 -13.20 -1.83
CA GLY A 187 -5.46 -12.71 -3.16
C GLY A 187 -5.49 -11.18 -3.28
N ILE A 188 -5.01 -10.44 -2.27
CA ILE A 188 -4.96 -8.98 -2.28
C ILE A 188 -3.76 -8.53 -3.11
N GLY A 189 -3.97 -7.64 -4.08
CA GLY A 189 -2.89 -6.99 -4.81
C GLY A 189 -2.24 -5.91 -3.94
N VAL A 190 -0.90 -5.89 -3.89
CA VAL A 190 -0.16 -4.94 -3.06
C VAL A 190 0.73 -4.07 -3.93
N LEU A 191 0.63 -2.75 -3.78
CA LEU A 191 1.56 -1.79 -4.37
C LEU A 191 2.39 -1.15 -3.25
N ILE A 192 3.71 -1.20 -3.39
CA ILE A 192 4.64 -0.68 -2.38
C ILE A 192 5.51 0.42 -2.99
N THR A 193 5.68 1.53 -2.27
CA THR A 193 6.81 2.45 -2.49
C THR A 193 7.77 2.34 -1.32
N ASP A 194 9.07 2.38 -1.58
CA ASP A 194 10.07 2.45 -0.51
C ASP A 194 11.39 3.01 -1.03
N HIS A 195 12.22 3.53 -0.12
CA HIS A 195 13.61 3.86 -0.43
C HIS A 195 14.56 2.71 -0.04
N ASN A 196 14.15 1.78 0.81
CA ASN A 196 14.91 0.57 1.11
C ASN A 196 14.69 -0.45 0.00
N VAL A 197 15.44 -0.26 -1.08
CA VAL A 197 15.28 -1.01 -2.33
C VAL A 197 15.47 -2.51 -2.15
N ARG A 198 16.43 -2.90 -1.29
CA ARG A 198 16.73 -4.31 -1.06
C ARG A 198 15.54 -5.03 -0.43
N GLU A 199 14.98 -4.44 0.62
CA GLU A 199 13.84 -5.02 1.33
C GLU A 199 12.59 -5.05 0.46
N ALA A 200 12.36 -3.98 -0.31
CA ALA A 200 11.23 -3.90 -1.23
C ALA A 200 11.35 -4.93 -2.37
N LEU A 201 12.50 -5.01 -3.05
CA LEU A 201 12.72 -5.99 -4.11
C LEU A 201 12.64 -7.43 -3.61
N GLY A 202 13.09 -7.68 -2.36
CA GLY A 202 13.06 -9.02 -1.75
C GLY A 202 11.66 -9.63 -1.57
N ILE A 203 10.60 -8.81 -1.63
CA ILE A 203 9.20 -9.27 -1.48
C ILE A 203 8.32 -9.02 -2.69
N CYS A 204 8.81 -8.28 -3.69
CA CYS A 204 8.05 -7.97 -4.90
C CYS A 204 8.09 -9.13 -5.91
N ASP A 205 6.96 -9.37 -6.56
CA ASP A 205 6.91 -10.23 -7.76
C ASP A 205 7.42 -9.47 -8.99
N HIS A 206 7.10 -8.17 -9.06
CA HIS A 206 7.56 -7.25 -10.09
C HIS A 206 7.91 -5.89 -9.48
N ALA A 207 8.80 -5.17 -10.13
CA ALA A 207 9.11 -3.79 -9.77
C ALA A 207 9.08 -2.87 -10.99
N CYS A 208 8.51 -1.69 -10.80
CA CYS A 208 8.52 -0.57 -11.73
C CYS A 208 9.48 0.49 -11.22
N ILE A 209 10.56 0.71 -11.94
CA ILE A 209 11.53 1.75 -11.60
C ILE A 209 11.18 3.02 -12.36
N ILE A 210 10.91 4.09 -11.60
CA ILE A 210 10.67 5.42 -12.16
C ILE A 210 11.93 6.27 -12.05
N SER A 211 12.24 6.99 -13.11
CA SER A 211 13.26 8.03 -13.14
C SER A 211 12.74 9.22 -13.94
N GLU A 212 12.98 10.45 -13.44
CA GLU A 212 12.57 11.70 -14.10
C GLU A 212 11.11 11.74 -14.58
N GLY A 213 10.20 11.15 -13.80
CA GLY A 213 8.77 11.13 -14.09
C GLY A 213 8.31 10.12 -15.13
N SER A 214 9.19 9.20 -15.57
CA SER A 214 8.88 8.17 -16.56
C SER A 214 9.33 6.80 -16.06
N VAL A 215 8.74 5.73 -16.61
CA VAL A 215 9.17 4.35 -16.32
C VAL A 215 10.52 4.11 -17.00
N LEU A 216 11.54 3.81 -16.19
CA LEU A 216 12.88 3.44 -16.65
C LEU A 216 12.97 1.93 -16.93
N ALA A 217 12.40 1.11 -16.07
CA ALA A 217 12.38 -0.34 -16.21
C ALA A 217 11.16 -0.95 -15.51
N LEU A 218 10.68 -2.07 -16.02
CA LEU A 218 9.60 -2.87 -15.44
C LEU A 218 9.98 -4.35 -15.61
N GLY A 219 9.94 -5.14 -14.56
CA GLY A 219 10.28 -6.55 -14.61
C GLY A 219 10.35 -7.21 -13.25
N LYS A 220 10.81 -8.46 -13.23
CA LYS A 220 11.09 -9.19 -12.00
C LYS A 220 12.28 -8.57 -11.26
N PRO A 221 12.42 -8.78 -9.95
CA PRO A 221 13.55 -8.26 -9.17
C PRO A 221 14.93 -8.55 -9.81
N ASP A 222 15.16 -9.77 -10.29
CA ASP A 222 16.43 -10.13 -10.93
C ASP A 222 16.69 -9.34 -12.22
N ASP A 223 15.66 -9.10 -13.05
CA ASP A 223 15.76 -8.30 -14.27
C ASP A 223 16.10 -6.84 -13.92
N ILE A 224 15.50 -6.31 -12.87
CA ILE A 224 15.72 -4.95 -12.38
C ILE A 224 17.16 -4.77 -11.86
N VAL A 225 17.64 -5.71 -11.04
CA VAL A 225 19.00 -5.66 -10.46
C VAL A 225 20.09 -5.77 -11.53
N ASN A 226 19.84 -6.53 -12.59
CA ASN A 226 20.78 -6.74 -13.69
C ASN A 226 20.65 -5.68 -14.80
N ASN A 227 19.68 -4.77 -14.73
CA ASN A 227 19.47 -3.74 -15.74
C ASN A 227 20.56 -2.64 -15.63
N PRO A 228 21.40 -2.43 -16.68
CA PRO A 228 22.49 -1.46 -16.63
C PRO A 228 22.01 -0.01 -16.39
N ALA A 229 20.88 0.39 -16.96
CA ALA A 229 20.32 1.72 -16.78
C ALA A 229 19.84 1.95 -15.34
N VAL A 230 19.21 0.93 -14.73
CA VAL A 230 18.77 0.99 -13.33
C VAL A 230 19.98 1.05 -12.39
N ARG A 231 21.01 0.24 -12.63
CA ARG A 231 22.25 0.28 -11.83
C ARG A 231 22.90 1.64 -11.89
N LYS A 232 23.05 2.21 -13.08
CA LYS A 232 23.67 3.52 -13.27
C LYS A 232 22.93 4.67 -12.58
N VAL A 233 21.58 4.64 -12.58
CA VAL A 233 20.74 5.78 -12.13
C VAL A 233 20.31 5.64 -10.68
N TYR A 234 20.16 4.38 -10.18
CA TYR A 234 19.49 4.15 -8.93
C TYR A 234 20.19 3.20 -7.95
N LEU A 235 20.59 2.01 -8.40
CA LEU A 235 21.13 0.98 -7.49
C LEU A 235 22.61 1.14 -7.17
N GLY A 236 23.40 1.64 -8.10
CA GLY A 236 24.87 1.63 -8.07
C GLY A 236 25.46 0.29 -8.53
N GLU A 237 26.74 0.33 -8.92
CA GLU A 237 27.44 -0.84 -9.53
C GLU A 237 27.61 -2.02 -8.56
N SER A 238 27.75 -1.76 -7.26
CA SER A 238 27.99 -2.77 -6.23
C SER A 238 26.73 -3.36 -5.61
N PHE A 239 25.54 -2.96 -6.04
CA PHE A 239 24.27 -3.46 -5.47
C PHE A 239 24.11 -4.96 -5.71
N ARG A 240 23.71 -5.69 -4.65
CA ARG A 240 23.30 -7.10 -4.65
C ARG A 240 22.05 -7.26 -3.78
N LEU A 241 21.12 -8.12 -4.19
CA LEU A 241 19.98 -8.57 -3.39
C LEU A 241 20.43 -9.48 -2.25
#